data_0998745316bd5d06af5aaf457fd98736
#
_entry.id   0998745316bd5d06af5aaf457fd98736
#
_cell.length_a   1.000
_cell.length_b   1.000
_cell.length_c   1.000
_cell.angle_alpha   90.00
_cell.angle_beta   90.00
_cell.angle_gamma   90.00
#
_symmetry.space_group_name_H-M   'P 1'
#
loop_
_entity.id
_entity.type
_entity.pdbx_description
1 polymer ?
#
loop_
_entity_poly.entity_id
_entity_poly.type
_entity_poly.pdbx_seq_one_letter_code
_entity_poly.pdbx_strand_id
1 'polypeptide(L)'
;MARFAKIIIFLMIIACPADAESLRVISLYPGHSDNIYAMGGAEMLIALSENDDADLLPELPRISLRSGAERILALKPDIVVTRTFAERINPNVYDVLRRSGVKIISLDPPSWEDFPEYLETLAKSLNLNPESAIKKLSEIRRKISGSKSSNHPHVFLEAVSREVRTCSPDSWAAKLIELSGGVNIAAGAVPLRPGSAIAAWGIERVLKNADNIDVYIIQTGAMNSANVRDFYKREWTAALKNVKVYEIPEKYMSRPSLLGLEKGGTELVKIFQEVNK
;
A
#
# COMPACT_ATOMS: atom_id res chain seq x y z
N MET A 1 74.01 -14.23 -37.80
CA MET A 1 72.84 -14.96 -37.22
C MET A 1 71.94 -13.96 -36.53
N ALA A 2 70.89 -13.58 -37.20
CA ALA A 2 69.91 -12.61 -36.63
C ALA A 2 68.65 -13.35 -36.05
N ARG A 3 68.43 -13.21 -34.76
CA ARG A 3 67.24 -13.79 -34.06
C ARG A 3 66.08 -12.83 -34.20
N PHE A 4 65.04 -13.22 -34.95
CA PHE A 4 63.78 -12.56 -35.00
C PHE A 4 62.96 -12.92 -33.73
N ALA A 5 62.72 -11.94 -32.86
CA ALA A 5 61.76 -12.08 -31.75
C ALA A 5 60.32 -11.84 -32.27
N LYS A 6 59.48 -12.86 -32.21
CA LYS A 6 58.04 -12.72 -32.49
C LYS A 6 57.35 -12.13 -31.28
N ILE A 7 56.87 -10.90 -31.41
CA ILE A 7 56.00 -10.26 -30.41
C ILE A 7 54.57 -10.75 -30.68
N ILE A 8 54.01 -11.54 -29.73
CA ILE A 8 52.61 -11.93 -29.74
C ILE A 8 51.84 -10.86 -28.96
N ILE A 9 51.07 -10.03 -29.69
CA ILE A 9 50.18 -9.07 -29.11
C ILE A 9 48.92 -9.85 -28.70
N PHE A 10 48.71 -10.02 -27.38
CA PHE A 10 47.49 -10.59 -26.79
C PHE A 10 46.44 -9.50 -26.75
N LEU A 11 45.48 -9.51 -27.69
CA LEU A 11 44.34 -8.60 -27.71
C LEU A 11 43.38 -9.03 -26.61
N MET A 12 43.41 -8.35 -25.47
CA MET A 12 42.46 -8.53 -24.39
C MET A 12 41.13 -7.89 -24.81
N ILE A 13 40.20 -8.69 -25.32
CA ILE A 13 38.83 -8.26 -25.57
C ILE A 13 38.19 -8.04 -24.18
N ILE A 14 38.12 -6.79 -23.76
CA ILE A 14 37.29 -6.37 -22.61
C ILE A 14 35.85 -6.54 -23.09
N ALA A 15 35.22 -7.66 -22.76
CA ALA A 15 33.78 -7.79 -22.87
C ALA A 15 33.13 -6.79 -21.90
N CYS A 16 32.66 -5.67 -22.44
CA CYS A 16 31.77 -4.77 -21.74
C CYS A 16 30.55 -5.62 -21.32
N PRO A 17 30.20 -5.72 -20.03
CA PRO A 17 28.94 -6.36 -19.68
C PRO A 17 27.84 -5.64 -20.44
N ALA A 18 27.11 -6.34 -21.29
CA ALA A 18 25.88 -5.84 -21.86
C ALA A 18 25.02 -5.39 -20.69
N ASP A 19 24.69 -4.12 -20.59
CA ASP A 19 23.73 -3.62 -19.62
C ASP A 19 22.48 -4.48 -19.75
N ALA A 20 22.21 -5.30 -18.77
CA ALA A 20 20.99 -6.08 -18.74
C ALA A 20 19.86 -5.05 -18.74
N GLU A 21 19.14 -4.97 -19.88
CA GLU A 21 18.05 -4.01 -20.05
C GLU A 21 17.09 -4.20 -18.88
N SER A 22 16.88 -3.15 -18.08
CA SER A 22 16.03 -3.21 -16.91
C SER A 22 14.61 -3.61 -17.33
N LEU A 23 13.98 -4.56 -16.61
CA LEU A 23 12.61 -4.98 -16.87
C LEU A 23 11.69 -3.76 -16.91
N ARG A 24 10.83 -3.71 -17.90
CA ARG A 24 9.87 -2.62 -18.11
C ARG A 24 8.51 -3.01 -17.52
N VAL A 25 8.20 -2.49 -16.35
CA VAL A 25 7.04 -2.87 -15.54
C VAL A 25 5.98 -1.78 -15.53
N ILE A 26 4.74 -2.14 -15.86
CA ILE A 26 3.56 -1.29 -15.60
C ILE A 26 2.84 -1.84 -14.37
N SER A 27 2.58 -0.98 -13.39
CA SER A 27 1.78 -1.32 -12.22
C SER A 27 0.39 -0.68 -12.31
N LEU A 28 -0.66 -1.50 -12.26
CA LEU A 28 -2.06 -1.05 -12.37
C LEU A 28 -2.80 -1.03 -11.03
N TYR A 29 -2.06 -1.10 -9.92
CA TYR A 29 -2.64 -0.98 -8.59
C TYR A 29 -1.65 -0.29 -7.63
N PRO A 30 -2.09 0.76 -6.90
CA PRO A 30 -1.20 1.55 -6.03
C PRO A 30 -0.43 0.74 -4.98
N GLY A 31 -1.05 -0.30 -4.40
CA GLY A 31 -0.36 -1.15 -3.43
C GLY A 31 0.80 -1.94 -4.04
N HIS A 32 0.71 -2.34 -5.32
CA HIS A 32 1.84 -2.96 -6.03
C HIS A 32 2.94 -1.95 -6.28
N SER A 33 2.58 -0.76 -6.77
CA SER A 33 3.52 0.33 -7.04
C SER A 33 4.32 0.72 -5.80
N ASP A 34 3.63 0.94 -4.68
CA ASP A 34 4.23 1.24 -3.38
C ASP A 34 5.23 0.15 -2.94
N ASN A 35 4.84 -1.12 -3.10
CA ASN A 35 5.70 -2.24 -2.70
C ASN A 35 6.90 -2.40 -3.64
N ILE A 36 6.71 -2.32 -4.96
CA ILE A 36 7.81 -2.37 -5.95
C ILE A 36 8.81 -1.25 -5.66
N TYR A 37 8.32 -0.01 -5.48
CA TYR A 37 9.15 1.13 -5.13
C TYR A 37 9.93 0.88 -3.82
N ALA A 38 9.25 0.45 -2.78
CA ALA A 38 9.84 0.20 -1.47
C ALA A 38 10.89 -0.93 -1.48
N MET A 39 10.74 -1.91 -2.38
CA MET A 39 11.70 -3.00 -2.58
C MET A 39 12.91 -2.62 -3.45
N GLY A 40 12.99 -1.36 -3.93
CA GLY A 40 14.08 -0.88 -4.76
C GLY A 40 13.88 -1.09 -6.27
N GLY A 41 12.66 -1.42 -6.70
CA GLY A 41 12.31 -1.62 -8.11
C GLY A 41 11.80 -0.36 -8.83
N ALA A 42 12.08 0.85 -8.31
CA ALA A 42 11.59 2.10 -8.89
C ALA A 42 11.97 2.27 -10.37
N GLU A 43 13.20 1.94 -10.74
CA GLU A 43 13.72 2.08 -12.10
C GLU A 43 13.07 1.13 -13.11
N MET A 44 12.44 0.06 -12.64
CA MET A 44 11.68 -0.87 -13.48
C MET A 44 10.33 -0.29 -13.90
N LEU A 45 9.75 0.59 -13.08
CA LEU A 45 8.42 1.15 -13.30
C LEU A 45 8.44 2.15 -14.46
N ILE A 46 7.65 1.89 -15.49
CA ILE A 46 7.52 2.75 -16.69
C ILE A 46 6.17 3.41 -16.79
N ALA A 47 5.18 2.95 -16.05
CA ALA A 47 3.87 3.57 -15.88
C ALA A 47 3.20 3.05 -14.61
N LEU A 48 2.32 3.88 -14.05
CA LEU A 48 1.58 3.58 -12.83
C LEU A 48 0.06 3.66 -13.07
N SER A 49 -0.72 3.18 -12.12
CA SER A 49 -2.18 3.35 -12.15
C SER A 49 -2.56 4.83 -12.01
N GLU A 50 -3.67 5.24 -12.61
CA GLU A 50 -4.26 6.57 -12.40
C GLU A 50 -4.64 6.84 -10.92
N ASN A 51 -4.76 5.78 -10.12
CA ASN A 51 -5.07 5.87 -8.69
C ASN A 51 -3.81 5.86 -7.80
N ASP A 52 -2.62 5.80 -8.40
CA ASP A 52 -1.38 5.94 -7.66
C ASP A 52 -1.22 7.37 -7.10
N ASP A 53 -0.43 7.47 -6.04
CA ASP A 53 -0.10 8.76 -5.44
C ASP A 53 0.53 9.68 -6.48
N ALA A 54 0.08 10.93 -6.54
CA ALA A 54 0.62 11.90 -7.49
C ALA A 54 2.13 12.14 -7.29
N ASP A 55 2.59 12.02 -6.03
CA ASP A 55 3.98 12.25 -5.66
C ASP A 55 4.86 10.99 -5.85
N LEU A 56 4.27 9.83 -6.09
CA LEU A 56 5.02 8.62 -6.38
C LEU A 56 5.43 8.61 -7.86
N LEU A 57 6.70 8.84 -8.15
CA LEU A 57 7.26 8.88 -9.51
C LEU A 57 6.38 9.76 -10.43
N PRO A 58 6.31 11.08 -10.18
CA PRO A 58 5.37 12.00 -10.84
C PRO A 58 5.59 12.11 -12.36
N GLU A 59 6.81 11.81 -12.83
CA GLU A 59 7.21 11.83 -14.23
C GLU A 59 6.62 10.68 -15.05
N LEU A 60 6.19 9.59 -14.40
CA LEU A 60 5.70 8.42 -15.10
C LEU A 60 4.24 8.60 -15.57
N PRO A 61 3.90 8.09 -16.77
CA PRO A 61 2.54 8.12 -17.27
C PRO A 61 1.57 7.33 -16.38
N ARG A 62 0.34 7.82 -16.30
CA ARG A 62 -0.77 7.21 -15.55
C ARG A 62 -1.67 6.42 -16.50
N ILE A 63 -1.97 5.18 -16.13
CA ILE A 63 -2.78 4.24 -16.90
C ILE A 63 -4.06 3.93 -16.14
N SER A 64 -5.20 4.11 -16.80
CA SER A 64 -6.49 3.71 -16.28
C SER A 64 -6.68 2.19 -16.39
N LEU A 65 -7.35 1.57 -15.41
CA LEU A 65 -7.82 0.19 -15.51
C LEU A 65 -8.77 -0.06 -16.71
N ARG A 66 -9.32 1.01 -17.29
CA ARG A 66 -10.19 0.95 -18.49
C ARG A 66 -9.42 1.18 -19.79
N SER A 67 -8.10 1.36 -19.73
CA SER A 67 -7.28 1.55 -20.93
C SER A 67 -7.31 0.30 -21.83
N GLY A 68 -7.37 0.51 -23.14
CA GLY A 68 -7.23 -0.56 -24.13
C GLY A 68 -5.80 -1.11 -24.18
N ALA A 69 -5.65 -2.30 -24.75
CA ALA A 69 -4.34 -2.96 -24.88
C ALA A 69 -3.34 -2.14 -25.67
N GLU A 70 -3.79 -1.41 -26.70
CA GLU A 70 -2.92 -0.56 -27.55
C GLU A 70 -2.16 0.51 -26.76
N ARG A 71 -2.87 1.17 -25.81
CA ARG A 71 -2.25 2.18 -24.95
C ARG A 71 -1.18 1.59 -24.03
N ILE A 72 -1.40 0.38 -23.53
CA ILE A 72 -0.45 -0.34 -22.68
C ILE A 72 0.75 -0.80 -23.52
N LEU A 73 0.50 -1.41 -24.67
CA LEU A 73 1.52 -1.91 -25.60
C LEU A 73 2.40 -0.79 -26.19
N ALA A 74 1.85 0.42 -26.37
CA ALA A 74 2.62 1.58 -26.84
C ALA A 74 3.78 1.94 -25.90
N LEU A 75 3.69 1.56 -24.62
CA LEU A 75 4.75 1.74 -23.63
C LEU A 75 5.78 0.60 -23.64
N LYS A 76 5.59 -0.44 -24.46
CA LYS A 76 6.48 -1.60 -24.61
C LYS A 76 6.85 -2.23 -23.24
N PRO A 77 5.87 -2.66 -22.41
CA PRO A 77 6.15 -3.33 -21.16
C PRO A 77 6.57 -4.78 -21.39
N ASP A 78 7.47 -5.28 -20.54
CA ASP A 78 7.75 -6.71 -20.41
C ASP A 78 6.72 -7.36 -19.48
N ILE A 79 6.32 -6.61 -18.44
CA ILE A 79 5.45 -7.10 -17.38
C ILE A 79 4.36 -6.06 -17.07
N VAL A 80 3.14 -6.55 -16.87
CA VAL A 80 2.04 -5.78 -16.27
C VAL A 80 1.65 -6.45 -14.96
N VAL A 81 1.79 -5.72 -13.84
CA VAL A 81 1.34 -6.15 -12.52
C VAL A 81 -0.05 -5.57 -12.26
N THR A 82 -1.00 -6.43 -11.95
CA THR A 82 -2.41 -6.06 -11.84
C THR A 82 -3.11 -6.87 -10.75
N ARG A 83 -4.42 -6.69 -10.61
CA ARG A 83 -5.29 -7.47 -9.72
C ARG A 83 -6.17 -8.42 -10.52
N THR A 84 -6.54 -9.57 -9.92
CA THR A 84 -7.45 -10.53 -10.56
C THR A 84 -8.80 -9.89 -10.96
N PHE A 85 -9.26 -8.91 -10.16
CA PHE A 85 -10.43 -8.12 -10.49
C PHE A 85 -10.31 -7.40 -11.84
N ALA A 86 -9.15 -6.79 -12.13
CA ALA A 86 -8.94 -6.06 -13.38
C ALA A 86 -8.97 -6.98 -14.61
N GLU A 87 -8.34 -8.16 -14.51
CA GLU A 87 -8.42 -9.17 -15.58
C GLU A 87 -9.85 -9.64 -15.82
N ARG A 88 -10.60 -9.86 -14.75
CA ARG A 88 -11.98 -10.33 -14.84
C ARG A 88 -12.93 -9.35 -15.53
N ILE A 89 -12.73 -8.04 -15.32
CA ILE A 89 -13.58 -7.01 -15.93
C ILE A 89 -13.16 -6.65 -17.37
N ASN A 90 -11.91 -6.93 -17.76
CA ASN A 90 -11.36 -6.60 -19.07
C ASN A 90 -10.59 -7.78 -19.70
N PRO A 91 -11.16 -9.00 -19.80
CA PRO A 91 -10.42 -10.19 -20.21
C PRO A 91 -9.75 -10.04 -21.59
N ASN A 92 -10.44 -9.42 -22.53
CA ASN A 92 -9.93 -9.22 -23.90
C ASN A 92 -8.64 -8.37 -23.94
N VAL A 93 -8.51 -7.38 -23.06
CA VAL A 93 -7.31 -6.54 -22.97
C VAL A 93 -6.11 -7.40 -22.55
N TYR A 94 -6.27 -8.19 -21.50
CA TYR A 94 -5.19 -9.03 -20.98
C TYR A 94 -4.83 -10.18 -21.91
N ASP A 95 -5.80 -10.72 -22.67
CA ASP A 95 -5.55 -11.73 -23.70
C ASP A 95 -4.72 -11.16 -24.87
N VAL A 96 -4.98 -9.92 -25.27
CA VAL A 96 -4.16 -9.23 -26.28
C VAL A 96 -2.75 -9.00 -25.76
N LEU A 97 -2.59 -8.52 -24.51
CA LEU A 97 -1.28 -8.32 -23.90
C LEU A 97 -0.46 -9.62 -23.85
N ARG A 98 -1.06 -10.73 -23.39
CA ARG A 98 -0.38 -12.05 -23.36
C ARG A 98 0.05 -12.52 -24.75
N ARG A 99 -0.82 -12.39 -25.75
CA ARG A 99 -0.51 -12.75 -27.16
C ARG A 99 0.59 -11.87 -27.75
N SER A 100 0.75 -10.65 -27.22
CA SER A 100 1.83 -9.74 -27.61
C SER A 100 3.15 -9.97 -26.83
N GLY A 101 3.23 -11.04 -26.03
CA GLY A 101 4.42 -11.42 -25.28
C GLY A 101 4.56 -10.73 -23.91
N VAL A 102 3.58 -9.93 -23.47
CA VAL A 102 3.63 -9.27 -22.16
C VAL A 102 3.27 -10.27 -21.06
N LYS A 103 4.14 -10.41 -20.06
CA LYS A 103 3.86 -11.22 -18.87
C LYS A 103 2.87 -10.49 -17.96
N ILE A 104 1.79 -11.17 -17.59
CA ILE A 104 0.78 -10.63 -16.66
C ILE A 104 0.99 -11.28 -15.29
N ILE A 105 1.14 -10.45 -14.26
CA ILE A 105 1.23 -10.85 -12.86
C ILE A 105 -0.01 -10.34 -12.16
N SER A 106 -0.92 -11.25 -11.79
CA SER A 106 -2.16 -10.92 -11.10
C SER A 106 -2.06 -11.30 -9.63
N LEU A 107 -2.02 -10.28 -8.79
CA LEU A 107 -1.97 -10.42 -7.34
C LEU A 107 -3.07 -9.55 -6.72
N ASP A 108 -3.91 -10.13 -5.87
CA ASP A 108 -4.86 -9.35 -5.09
C ASP A 108 -4.19 -8.79 -3.82
N PRO A 109 -4.72 -7.68 -3.25
CA PRO A 109 -4.22 -7.16 -1.99
C PRO A 109 -4.29 -8.23 -0.91
N PRO A 110 -3.19 -8.51 -0.21
CA PRO A 110 -3.15 -9.57 0.81
C PRO A 110 -3.86 -9.16 2.10
N SER A 111 -4.18 -10.16 2.93
CA SER A 111 -4.46 -9.95 4.34
C SER A 111 -3.20 -9.47 5.09
N TRP A 112 -3.34 -9.13 6.35
CA TRP A 112 -2.21 -8.77 7.19
C TRP A 112 -1.24 -9.94 7.39
N GLU A 113 -1.79 -11.13 7.54
CA GLU A 113 -1.07 -12.39 7.75
C GLU A 113 -0.34 -12.84 6.47
N ASP A 114 -0.99 -12.70 5.30
CA ASP A 114 -0.46 -13.14 4.01
C ASP A 114 0.53 -12.14 3.38
N PHE A 115 0.71 -10.97 4.00
CA PHE A 115 1.56 -9.93 3.42
C PHE A 115 3.03 -10.33 3.20
N PRO A 116 3.67 -11.13 4.07
CA PRO A 116 5.02 -11.63 3.80
C PRO A 116 5.08 -12.48 2.53
N GLU A 117 4.17 -13.45 2.34
CA GLU A 117 4.11 -14.31 1.16
C GLU A 117 3.84 -13.51 -0.12
N TYR A 118 2.94 -12.53 -0.03
CA TYR A 118 2.67 -11.61 -1.13
C TYR A 118 3.93 -10.83 -1.55
N LEU A 119 4.70 -10.28 -0.60
CA LEU A 119 5.94 -9.56 -0.90
C LEU A 119 6.98 -10.47 -1.55
N GLU A 120 7.14 -11.70 -1.04
CA GLU A 120 8.03 -12.68 -1.66
C GLU A 120 7.62 -13.01 -3.10
N THR A 121 6.32 -13.25 -3.32
CA THR A 121 5.77 -13.56 -4.63
C THR A 121 5.98 -12.42 -5.62
N LEU A 122 5.68 -11.18 -5.19
CA LEU A 122 5.89 -9.99 -6.02
C LEU A 122 7.37 -9.79 -6.33
N ALA A 123 8.25 -9.90 -5.34
CA ALA A 123 9.70 -9.75 -5.51
C ALA A 123 10.25 -10.79 -6.48
N LYS A 124 9.96 -12.09 -6.28
CA LYS A 124 10.39 -13.18 -7.16
C LYS A 124 9.90 -12.97 -8.61
N SER A 125 8.66 -12.51 -8.76
CA SER A 125 8.06 -12.28 -10.08
C SER A 125 8.73 -11.19 -10.91
N LEU A 126 9.43 -10.26 -10.23
CA LEU A 126 10.12 -9.09 -10.78
C LEU A 126 11.66 -9.21 -10.70
N ASN A 127 12.20 -10.37 -10.34
CA ASN A 127 13.63 -10.58 -10.10
C ASN A 127 14.24 -9.65 -9.04
N LEU A 128 13.40 -9.18 -8.08
CA LEU A 128 13.85 -8.47 -6.89
C LEU A 128 14.23 -9.46 -5.79
N ASN A 129 15.01 -9.00 -4.80
CA ASN A 129 15.42 -9.86 -3.69
C ASN A 129 14.29 -10.02 -2.64
N PRO A 130 13.67 -11.21 -2.51
CA PRO A 130 12.58 -11.43 -1.56
C PRO A 130 13.03 -11.37 -0.09
N GLU A 131 14.25 -11.79 0.23
CA GLU A 131 14.78 -11.72 1.60
C GLU A 131 14.92 -10.27 2.06
N SER A 132 15.35 -9.38 1.17
CA SER A 132 15.43 -7.94 1.44
C SER A 132 14.05 -7.34 1.73
N ALA A 133 13.00 -7.75 0.99
CA ALA A 133 11.63 -7.31 1.20
C ALA A 133 11.11 -7.74 2.59
N ILE A 134 11.33 -9.00 2.98
CA ILE A 134 10.91 -9.54 4.28
C ILE A 134 11.70 -8.90 5.43
N LYS A 135 13.00 -8.67 5.24
CA LYS A 135 13.82 -7.95 6.22
C LYS A 135 13.28 -6.54 6.45
N LYS A 136 12.97 -5.81 5.38
CA LYS A 136 12.39 -4.46 5.46
C LYS A 136 11.05 -4.46 6.19
N LEU A 137 10.15 -5.40 5.88
CA LEU A 137 8.89 -5.57 6.61
C LEU A 137 9.11 -5.75 8.11
N SER A 138 10.04 -6.64 8.47
CA SER A 138 10.36 -6.94 9.86
C SER A 138 10.94 -5.73 10.59
N GLU A 139 11.79 -4.96 9.93
CA GLU A 139 12.37 -3.71 10.47
C GLU A 139 11.30 -2.65 10.71
N ILE A 140 10.36 -2.45 9.75
CA ILE A 140 9.26 -1.50 9.90
C ILE A 140 8.37 -1.91 11.08
N ARG A 141 7.92 -3.19 11.13
CA ARG A 141 7.08 -3.69 12.22
C ARG A 141 7.75 -3.54 13.59
N ARG A 142 9.05 -3.84 13.69
CA ARG A 142 9.83 -3.69 14.93
C ARG A 142 9.96 -2.23 15.35
N LYS A 143 10.20 -1.31 14.40
CA LYS A 143 10.27 0.13 14.66
C LYS A 143 8.97 0.66 15.24
N ILE A 144 7.83 0.31 14.61
CA ILE A 144 6.51 0.74 15.08
C ILE A 144 6.23 0.17 16.48
N SER A 145 6.34 -1.15 16.66
CA SER A 145 6.04 -1.81 17.93
C SER A 145 6.97 -1.40 19.06
N GLY A 146 8.24 -1.11 18.76
CA GLY A 146 9.23 -0.62 19.75
C GLY A 146 9.02 0.83 20.16
N SER A 147 8.25 1.60 19.40
CA SER A 147 7.97 3.03 19.66
C SER A 147 6.55 3.28 20.18
N LYS A 148 5.73 2.23 20.33
CA LYS A 148 4.34 2.34 20.74
C LYS A 148 4.17 3.00 22.12
N SER A 149 3.06 3.72 22.30
CA SER A 149 2.69 4.28 23.60
C SER A 149 2.37 3.18 24.61
N SER A 150 2.74 3.38 25.87
CA SER A 150 2.39 2.48 26.98
C SER A 150 0.93 2.63 27.45
N ASN A 151 0.26 3.71 27.07
CA ASN A 151 -1.06 4.07 27.60
C ASN A 151 -2.25 3.51 26.80
N HIS A 152 -1.97 2.82 25.68
CA HIS A 152 -2.96 2.09 24.89
C HIS A 152 -4.25 2.88 24.63
N PRO A 153 -4.21 4.05 23.94
CA PRO A 153 -5.40 4.86 23.74
C PRO A 153 -6.50 4.09 23.00
N HIS A 154 -7.74 4.32 23.39
CA HIS A 154 -8.91 3.78 22.72
C HIS A 154 -9.20 4.57 21.45
N VAL A 155 -9.19 3.87 20.32
CA VAL A 155 -9.26 4.47 18.99
C VAL A 155 -10.53 4.07 18.27
N PHE A 156 -11.25 5.06 17.75
CA PHE A 156 -12.27 4.83 16.73
C PHE A 156 -11.78 5.29 15.36
N LEU A 157 -11.87 4.42 14.37
CA LEU A 157 -11.58 4.74 12.97
C LEU A 157 -12.87 4.91 12.17
N GLU A 158 -13.12 6.11 11.66
CA GLU A 158 -14.16 6.36 10.66
C GLU A 158 -13.60 6.09 9.27
N ALA A 159 -13.93 4.95 8.69
CA ALA A 159 -13.53 4.57 7.35
C ALA A 159 -14.45 5.16 6.26
N VAL A 160 -15.73 5.39 6.60
CA VAL A 160 -16.73 6.03 5.74
C VAL A 160 -17.64 6.90 6.59
N SER A 161 -17.74 8.19 6.27
CA SER A 161 -18.54 9.16 7.03
C SER A 161 -20.05 8.91 6.93
N ARG A 162 -20.50 8.44 5.77
CA ARG A 162 -21.89 8.04 5.60
C ARG A 162 -22.18 6.84 6.50
N GLU A 163 -23.21 6.98 7.37
CA GLU A 163 -23.62 5.96 8.35
C GLU A 163 -22.54 5.66 9.41
N VAL A 164 -21.46 6.46 9.48
CA VAL A 164 -20.33 6.27 10.41
C VAL A 164 -19.85 4.82 10.44
N ARG A 165 -19.37 4.35 9.29
CA ARG A 165 -18.82 3.00 9.17
C ARG A 165 -17.36 2.99 9.62
N THR A 166 -16.94 1.88 10.17
CA THR A 166 -15.57 1.66 10.66
C THR A 166 -14.84 0.61 9.83
N CYS A 167 -13.60 0.32 10.21
CA CYS A 167 -12.85 -0.80 9.65
C CYS A 167 -13.29 -2.14 10.25
N SER A 168 -13.23 -3.22 9.47
CA SER A 168 -13.46 -4.58 9.98
C SER A 168 -12.36 -4.96 10.98
N PRO A 169 -12.68 -5.79 12.00
CA PRO A 169 -11.72 -6.18 13.04
C PRO A 169 -10.43 -6.82 12.50
N ASP A 170 -10.54 -7.60 11.43
CA ASP A 170 -9.40 -8.28 10.79
C ASP A 170 -8.79 -7.49 9.64
N SER A 171 -9.19 -6.23 9.46
CA SER A 171 -8.68 -5.39 8.39
C SER A 171 -7.25 -4.92 8.65
N TRP A 172 -6.59 -4.53 7.58
CA TRP A 172 -5.26 -3.91 7.64
C TRP A 172 -5.20 -2.73 8.62
N ALA A 173 -6.22 -1.84 8.57
CA ALA A 173 -6.28 -0.67 9.43
C ALA A 173 -6.41 -1.04 10.92
N ALA A 174 -7.23 -2.04 11.26
CA ALA A 174 -7.37 -2.51 12.64
C ALA A 174 -6.04 -3.08 13.15
N LYS A 175 -5.37 -3.91 12.36
CA LYS A 175 -4.05 -4.49 12.71
C LYS A 175 -2.96 -3.42 12.85
N LEU A 176 -3.00 -2.37 12.03
CA LEU A 176 -2.06 -1.27 12.13
C LEU A 176 -2.27 -0.45 13.42
N ILE A 177 -3.51 -0.19 13.82
CA ILE A 177 -3.84 0.45 15.10
C ILE A 177 -3.27 -0.38 16.26
N GLU A 178 -3.51 -1.68 16.28
CA GLU A 178 -3.01 -2.61 17.31
C GLU A 178 -1.46 -2.64 17.34
N LEU A 179 -0.80 -2.75 16.20
CA LEU A 179 0.67 -2.73 16.09
C LEU A 179 1.25 -1.44 16.68
N SER A 180 0.56 -0.30 16.45
CA SER A 180 0.97 1.03 16.92
C SER A 180 0.66 1.29 18.40
N GLY A 181 0.00 0.35 19.08
CA GLY A 181 -0.30 0.41 20.51
C GLY A 181 -1.67 0.97 20.87
N GLY A 182 -2.55 1.23 19.89
CA GLY A 182 -3.94 1.62 20.15
C GLY A 182 -4.86 0.42 20.38
N VAL A 183 -5.98 0.67 21.03
CA VAL A 183 -7.08 -0.28 21.24
C VAL A 183 -8.24 0.08 20.32
N ASN A 184 -8.56 -0.76 19.36
CA ASN A 184 -9.70 -0.54 18.48
C ASN A 184 -11.03 -0.74 19.25
N ILE A 185 -11.76 0.31 19.52
CA ILE A 185 -13.07 0.21 20.23
C ILE A 185 -14.13 -0.51 19.41
N ALA A 186 -13.95 -0.57 18.12
CA ALA A 186 -14.86 -1.23 17.18
C ALA A 186 -14.46 -2.70 16.89
N ALA A 187 -13.71 -3.35 17.78
CA ALA A 187 -13.29 -4.75 17.61
C ALA A 187 -14.46 -5.74 17.45
N GLY A 188 -15.68 -5.39 17.90
CA GLY A 188 -16.90 -6.16 17.68
C GLY A 188 -17.72 -5.72 16.46
N ALA A 189 -17.17 -4.93 15.54
CA ALA A 189 -17.87 -4.49 14.34
C ALA A 189 -18.10 -5.65 13.36
N VAL A 190 -19.26 -5.64 12.69
CA VAL A 190 -19.64 -6.67 11.74
C VAL A 190 -19.26 -6.21 10.33
N PRO A 191 -18.42 -6.96 9.59
CA PRO A 191 -18.08 -6.65 8.21
C PRO A 191 -19.33 -6.53 7.35
N LEU A 192 -19.38 -5.58 6.39
CA LEU A 192 -20.54 -5.38 5.51
C LEU A 192 -20.83 -6.60 4.62
N ARG A 193 -19.81 -7.41 4.37
CA ARG A 193 -19.85 -8.69 3.65
C ARG A 193 -18.58 -9.49 4.00
N PRO A 194 -18.55 -10.80 3.79
CA PRO A 194 -17.33 -11.60 4.00
C PRO A 194 -16.14 -11.00 3.26
N GLY A 195 -15.01 -10.85 3.94
CA GLY A 195 -13.78 -10.26 3.40
C GLY A 195 -13.79 -8.73 3.19
N SER A 196 -14.85 -8.03 3.63
CA SER A 196 -14.87 -6.56 3.56
C SER A 196 -13.94 -5.95 4.58
N ALA A 197 -13.11 -4.99 4.16
CA ALA A 197 -12.32 -4.18 5.07
C ALA A 197 -13.16 -3.12 5.84
N ILE A 198 -14.41 -2.92 5.43
CA ILE A 198 -15.36 -1.96 6.04
C ILE A 198 -16.42 -2.73 6.80
N ALA A 199 -16.76 -2.23 8.01
CA ALA A 199 -17.76 -2.79 8.90
C ALA A 199 -18.83 -1.77 9.27
N ALA A 200 -20.02 -2.26 9.59
CA ALA A 200 -21.12 -1.47 10.13
C ALA A 200 -20.83 -1.09 11.59
N TRP A 201 -21.11 0.17 11.95
CA TRP A 201 -21.02 0.61 13.34
C TRP A 201 -22.20 1.51 13.71
N GLY A 202 -22.25 2.71 13.17
CA GLY A 202 -23.33 3.68 13.37
C GLY A 202 -23.05 4.69 14.50
N ILE A 203 -23.73 5.83 14.41
CA ILE A 203 -23.61 6.96 15.35
C ILE A 203 -23.96 6.53 16.79
N GLU A 204 -24.99 5.74 16.95
CA GLU A 204 -25.45 5.30 18.27
C GLU A 204 -24.38 4.55 19.07
N ARG A 205 -23.62 3.68 18.41
CA ARG A 205 -22.51 2.97 19.04
C ARG A 205 -21.34 3.88 19.36
N VAL A 206 -21.07 4.89 18.51
CA VAL A 206 -20.05 5.92 18.80
C VAL A 206 -20.47 6.68 20.06
N LEU A 207 -21.70 7.16 20.14
CA LEU A 207 -22.22 7.91 21.29
C LEU A 207 -22.22 7.08 22.57
N LYS A 208 -22.60 5.80 22.49
CA LYS A 208 -22.56 4.89 23.63
C LYS A 208 -21.14 4.69 24.20
N ASN A 209 -20.12 4.84 23.36
CA ASN A 209 -18.72 4.71 23.76
C ASN A 209 -18.00 6.06 23.87
N ALA A 210 -18.70 7.19 23.86
CA ALA A 210 -18.11 8.53 23.80
C ALA A 210 -17.06 8.79 24.89
N ASP A 211 -17.32 8.35 26.10
CA ASP A 211 -16.42 8.50 27.25
C ASP A 211 -15.19 7.57 27.21
N ASN A 212 -15.23 6.56 26.34
CA ASN A 212 -14.14 5.58 26.17
C ASN A 212 -13.33 5.81 24.90
N ILE A 213 -13.58 6.86 24.13
CA ILE A 213 -12.82 7.19 22.93
C ILE A 213 -11.80 8.26 23.28
N ASP A 214 -10.53 7.94 23.17
CA ASP A 214 -9.43 8.90 23.32
C ASP A 214 -9.10 9.57 21.97
N VAL A 215 -9.12 8.78 20.90
CA VAL A 215 -8.74 9.19 19.55
C VAL A 215 -9.81 8.82 18.54
N TYR A 216 -10.22 9.80 17.74
CA TYR A 216 -11.07 9.60 16.58
C TYR A 216 -10.27 9.86 15.30
N ILE A 217 -10.11 8.85 14.48
CA ILE A 217 -9.39 8.95 13.21
C ILE A 217 -10.39 9.00 12.06
N ILE A 218 -10.32 10.03 11.25
CA ILE A 218 -11.02 10.12 9.96
C ILE A 218 -10.06 9.61 8.89
N GLN A 219 -10.36 8.44 8.33
CA GLN A 219 -9.61 7.92 7.20
C GLN A 219 -10.06 8.64 5.93
N THR A 220 -9.22 9.55 5.41
CA THR A 220 -9.55 10.33 4.22
C THR A 220 -9.12 9.61 2.94
N GLY A 221 -9.99 9.64 1.91
CA GLY A 221 -9.71 8.99 0.63
C GLY A 221 -10.94 8.92 -0.27
N ALA A 222 -10.88 8.07 -1.28
CA ALA A 222 -11.94 7.94 -2.29
C ALA A 222 -13.31 7.54 -1.69
N MET A 223 -13.32 6.79 -0.60
CA MET A 223 -14.56 6.35 0.08
C MET A 223 -15.00 7.28 1.21
N ASN A 224 -14.13 8.18 1.67
CA ASN A 224 -14.42 9.12 2.74
C ASN A 224 -13.78 10.48 2.47
N SER A 225 -14.54 11.41 1.94
CA SER A 225 -14.10 12.79 1.68
C SER A 225 -14.25 13.71 2.89
N ALA A 226 -14.76 13.21 4.03
CA ALA A 226 -14.88 13.99 5.25
C ALA A 226 -13.52 14.37 5.83
N ASN A 227 -13.46 15.48 6.53
CA ASN A 227 -12.27 15.98 7.20
C ASN A 227 -12.62 16.45 8.63
N VAL A 228 -11.61 16.86 9.40
CA VAL A 228 -11.81 17.34 10.79
C VAL A 228 -12.80 18.51 10.86
N ARG A 229 -12.78 19.43 9.90
CA ARG A 229 -13.75 20.55 9.87
C ARG A 229 -15.19 20.03 9.70
N ASP A 230 -15.40 19.05 8.83
CA ASP A 230 -16.71 18.46 8.60
C ASP A 230 -17.16 17.61 9.79
N PHE A 231 -16.24 16.99 10.50
CA PHE A 231 -16.53 16.30 11.76
C PHE A 231 -17.21 17.25 12.77
N TYR A 232 -16.60 18.40 13.05
CA TYR A 232 -17.14 19.35 14.04
C TYR A 232 -18.43 20.07 13.60
N LYS A 233 -18.87 19.96 12.37
CA LYS A 233 -20.18 20.44 11.91
C LYS A 233 -21.32 19.47 12.23
N ARG A 234 -21.02 18.24 12.61
CA ARG A 234 -22.01 17.22 12.90
C ARG A 234 -22.50 17.41 14.35
N GLU A 235 -23.81 17.64 14.56
CA GLU A 235 -24.40 17.94 15.89
C GLU A 235 -24.03 16.86 16.94
N TRP A 236 -24.05 15.60 16.56
CA TRP A 236 -23.77 14.50 17.47
C TRP A 236 -22.33 14.47 18.01
N THR A 237 -21.38 15.09 17.33
CA THR A 237 -19.96 15.13 17.76
C THR A 237 -19.73 16.00 18.99
N ALA A 238 -20.73 16.86 19.36
CA ALA A 238 -20.68 17.61 20.59
C ALA A 238 -20.66 16.74 21.87
N ALA A 239 -21.07 15.46 21.75
CA ALA A 239 -20.95 14.48 22.82
C ALA A 239 -19.50 13.98 23.04
N LEU A 240 -18.60 14.12 22.03
CA LEU A 240 -17.22 13.66 22.08
C LEU A 240 -16.29 14.77 22.61
N LYS A 241 -16.53 15.24 23.83
CA LYS A 241 -15.90 16.46 24.39
C LYS A 241 -14.39 16.40 24.56
N ASN A 242 -13.86 15.23 24.90
CA ASN A 242 -12.42 15.03 25.21
C ASN A 242 -11.67 14.25 24.15
N VAL A 243 -12.32 13.94 23.03
CA VAL A 243 -11.77 13.12 21.96
C VAL A 243 -10.85 13.97 21.08
N LYS A 244 -9.64 13.51 20.86
CA LYS A 244 -8.71 14.10 19.89
C LYS A 244 -9.03 13.56 18.49
N VAL A 245 -9.21 14.45 17.52
CA VAL A 245 -9.63 14.08 16.15
C VAL A 245 -8.49 14.33 15.17
N TYR A 246 -8.18 13.32 14.38
CA TYR A 246 -7.11 13.34 13.39
C TYR A 246 -7.59 12.86 12.02
N GLU A 247 -6.91 13.31 10.98
CA GLU A 247 -7.09 12.82 9.61
C GLU A 247 -5.87 11.98 9.21
N ILE A 248 -6.11 10.78 8.69
CA ILE A 248 -5.05 9.96 8.11
C ILE A 248 -5.51 9.48 6.73
N PRO A 249 -4.71 9.65 5.68
CA PRO A 249 -5.05 9.16 4.35
C PRO A 249 -5.23 7.63 4.32
N GLU A 250 -6.25 7.17 3.57
CA GLU A 250 -6.55 5.74 3.36
C GLU A 250 -5.31 4.94 2.93
N LYS A 251 -4.49 5.51 2.06
CA LYS A 251 -3.25 4.90 1.57
C LYS A 251 -2.27 4.51 2.70
N TYR A 252 -2.34 5.17 3.86
CA TYR A 252 -1.50 4.87 5.02
C TYR A 252 -2.20 3.99 6.05
N MET A 253 -3.54 3.91 6.01
CA MET A 253 -4.30 3.11 6.97
C MET A 253 -4.71 1.75 6.43
N SER A 254 -5.19 1.68 5.19
CA SER A 254 -5.91 0.50 4.68
C SER A 254 -5.26 -0.16 3.46
N ARG A 255 -4.21 0.44 2.89
CA ARG A 255 -3.52 -0.13 1.74
C ARG A 255 -2.39 -1.07 2.19
N PRO A 256 -2.44 -2.38 1.84
CA PRO A 256 -1.34 -3.29 2.14
C PRO A 256 -0.06 -2.92 1.36
N SER A 257 0.78 -2.11 1.97
CA SER A 257 2.06 -1.71 1.38
C SER A 257 3.11 -1.39 2.43
N LEU A 258 4.40 -1.58 2.09
CA LEU A 258 5.53 -1.24 2.96
C LEU A 258 5.56 0.27 3.25
N LEU A 259 5.28 1.11 2.23
CA LEU A 259 5.22 2.56 2.41
C LEU A 259 4.05 2.98 3.31
N GLY A 260 2.86 2.40 3.07
CA GLY A 260 1.66 2.65 3.89
C GLY A 260 1.88 2.23 5.34
N LEU A 261 2.43 1.02 5.55
CA LEU A 261 2.76 0.49 6.86
C LEU A 261 3.72 1.41 7.64
N GLU A 262 4.80 1.85 7.00
CA GLU A 262 5.80 2.71 7.66
C GLU A 262 5.22 4.09 7.99
N LYS A 263 4.58 4.75 7.03
CA LYS A 263 4.03 6.10 7.22
C LYS A 263 2.85 6.08 8.19
N GLY A 264 1.89 5.17 7.98
CA GLY A 264 0.71 5.06 8.85
C GLY A 264 1.05 4.66 10.27
N GLY A 265 1.91 3.66 10.45
CA GLY A 265 2.36 3.23 11.78
C GLY A 265 3.14 4.31 12.52
N THR A 266 4.02 5.05 11.83
CA THR A 266 4.77 6.17 12.43
C THR A 266 3.84 7.30 12.86
N GLU A 267 2.85 7.64 12.04
CA GLU A 267 1.87 8.69 12.36
C GLU A 267 0.97 8.28 13.54
N LEU A 268 0.49 7.02 13.56
CA LEU A 268 -0.30 6.50 14.67
C LEU A 268 0.48 6.51 15.99
N VAL A 269 1.74 6.08 15.99
CA VAL A 269 2.60 6.12 17.18
C VAL A 269 2.74 7.56 17.70
N LYS A 270 2.97 8.52 16.81
CA LYS A 270 3.06 9.94 17.18
C LYS A 270 1.75 10.44 17.79
N ILE A 271 0.61 10.19 17.15
CA ILE A 271 -0.72 10.55 17.66
C ILE A 271 -0.94 9.95 19.05
N PHE A 272 -0.65 8.66 19.24
CA PHE A 272 -0.88 7.96 20.50
C PHE A 272 0.03 8.43 21.63
N GLN A 273 1.23 8.92 21.32
CA GLN A 273 2.11 9.56 22.31
C GLN A 273 1.64 10.97 22.71
N GLU A 274 0.98 11.70 21.80
CA GLU A 274 0.48 13.06 22.07
C GLU A 274 -0.82 13.06 22.90
N VAL A 275 -1.60 11.98 22.87
CA VAL A 275 -2.87 11.88 23.61
C VAL A 275 -2.66 11.84 25.13
N ASN A 276 -1.48 11.46 25.55
CA ASN A 276 -1.13 11.16 26.93
C ASN A 276 -0.29 12.26 27.61
N LYS A 277 -0.17 13.42 26.96
CA LYS A 277 0.43 14.64 27.52
C LYS A 277 -0.66 15.62 27.91
#